data_c578486d68eec46e749089a08a1272ae
#
_entry.id   c578486d68eec46e749089a08a1272ae
#
_cell.length_a   1.000
_cell.length_b   1.000
_cell.length_c   1.000
_cell.angle_alpha   90.00
_cell.angle_beta   90.00
_cell.angle_gamma   90.00
#
_symmetry.space_group_name_H-M   'P 1'
#
loop_
_entity.id
_entity.type
_entity.pdbx_description
1 polymer ?
#
loop_
_entity_poly.entity_id
_entity_poly.type
_entity_poly.pdbx_seq_one_letter_code
_entity_poly.pdbx_strand_id
1 'polypeptide(L)'
;GDSQSLSCSKVLLYSFTMKIALPLLLLLCFLSLLVGSVSLSLQEVVDALLGGGDDMARFVVIESRLPQMITAVLAGIALSVSGLVMQTLFANPLADPALLGVNSGASLGVALAMLLLGGSWAVGNTIVSGLGLTILFAFVGACAVIALLLVCSHYLRGNLALLVVGVMLSFVLSAVISLLSFYASADGVRDFVVWGMGDFSSVVLTRLPFMALMILLPSLGIWACSRSLNALLLGSDYAANLGIRVQRVRTLLLLLIGLLTATVTALCGPISFIGLAVPHMARLFVRSANHQRLIPQ
;
A
#
# COMPACT_ATOMS: atom_id res chain seq x y z
N GLY A 1 -3.52 25.96 -34.55
CA GLY A 1 -4.77 25.19 -34.45
C GLY A 1 -4.62 23.86 -33.69
N ASP A 2 -3.47 23.18 -33.85
CA ASP A 2 -3.28 21.80 -33.36
C ASP A 2 -3.07 21.65 -31.84
N SER A 3 -2.50 22.64 -31.18
CA SER A 3 -2.27 22.55 -29.72
C SER A 3 -3.54 22.68 -28.88
N GLN A 4 -4.54 23.42 -29.33
CA GLN A 4 -5.83 23.54 -28.65
C GLN A 4 -6.71 22.31 -28.86
N SER A 5 -6.70 21.71 -30.05
CA SER A 5 -7.44 20.48 -30.35
C SER A 5 -6.90 19.29 -29.56
N LEU A 6 -5.58 19.16 -29.42
CA LEU A 6 -4.90 18.16 -28.60
C LEU A 6 -5.19 18.34 -27.09
N SER A 7 -5.30 19.58 -26.61
CA SER A 7 -5.68 19.85 -25.21
C SER A 7 -7.13 19.48 -24.92
N CYS A 8 -8.05 19.80 -25.84
CA CYS A 8 -9.47 19.49 -25.69
C CYS A 8 -9.73 17.97 -25.75
N SER A 9 -9.06 17.24 -26.64
CA SER A 9 -9.17 15.78 -26.74
C SER A 9 -8.64 15.06 -25.50
N LYS A 10 -7.57 15.57 -24.87
CA LYS A 10 -7.01 15.03 -23.62
C LYS A 10 -7.92 15.28 -22.41
N VAL A 11 -8.60 16.43 -22.35
CA VAL A 11 -9.58 16.75 -21.29
C VAL A 11 -10.84 15.88 -21.44
N LEU A 12 -11.29 15.66 -22.67
CA LEU A 12 -12.41 14.76 -22.97
C LEU A 12 -12.11 13.31 -22.60
N LEU A 13 -10.89 12.83 -22.91
CA LEU A 13 -10.46 11.47 -22.56
C LEU A 13 -10.37 11.28 -21.04
N TYR A 14 -9.84 12.28 -20.31
CA TYR A 14 -9.79 12.30 -18.85
C TYR A 14 -11.19 12.22 -18.23
N SER A 15 -12.13 13.05 -18.72
CA SER A 15 -13.53 13.00 -18.28
C SER A 15 -14.21 11.66 -18.60
N PHE A 16 -13.86 11.04 -19.72
CA PHE A 16 -14.41 9.76 -20.13
C PHE A 16 -13.92 8.59 -19.27
N THR A 17 -12.61 8.54 -18.93
CA THR A 17 -12.05 7.51 -18.04
C THR A 17 -12.63 7.58 -16.64
N MET A 18 -12.76 8.78 -16.05
CA MET A 18 -13.41 8.96 -14.75
C MET A 18 -14.88 8.52 -14.77
N LYS A 19 -15.61 8.78 -15.87
CA LYS A 19 -17.03 8.38 -16.03
C LYS A 19 -17.20 6.86 -16.11
N ILE A 20 -16.18 6.09 -16.48
CA ILE A 20 -16.23 4.63 -16.53
C ILE A 20 -15.62 4.02 -15.26
N ALA A 21 -14.49 4.54 -14.79
CA ALA A 21 -13.76 3.96 -13.65
C ALA A 21 -14.60 4.02 -12.34
N LEU A 22 -15.26 5.15 -12.09
CA LEU A 22 -16.06 5.31 -10.86
C LEU A 22 -17.27 4.36 -10.81
N PRO A 23 -18.12 4.25 -11.85
CA PRO A 23 -19.22 3.26 -11.84
C PRO A 23 -18.70 1.82 -11.76
N LEU A 24 -17.59 1.50 -12.42
CA LEU A 24 -16.97 0.18 -12.34
C LEU A 24 -16.48 -0.12 -10.92
N LEU A 25 -15.82 0.83 -10.24
CA LEU A 25 -15.42 0.69 -8.86
C LEU A 25 -16.63 0.46 -7.95
N LEU A 26 -17.68 1.27 -8.09
CA LEU A 26 -18.91 1.12 -7.30
C LEU A 26 -19.57 -0.25 -7.55
N LEU A 27 -19.60 -0.70 -8.81
CA LEU A 27 -20.11 -2.03 -9.16
C LEU A 27 -19.28 -3.14 -8.50
N LEU A 28 -17.94 -3.05 -8.57
CA LEU A 28 -17.05 -4.03 -7.94
C LEU A 28 -17.18 -4.03 -6.42
N CYS A 29 -17.29 -2.86 -5.80
CA CYS A 29 -17.57 -2.73 -4.37
C CYS A 29 -18.90 -3.40 -4.00
N PHE A 30 -19.94 -3.15 -4.78
CA PHE A 30 -21.25 -3.77 -4.55
C PHE A 30 -21.19 -5.30 -4.75
N LEU A 31 -20.55 -5.78 -5.80
CA LEU A 31 -20.34 -7.22 -6.03
C LEU A 31 -19.55 -7.88 -4.89
N SER A 32 -18.56 -7.20 -4.32
CA SER A 32 -17.80 -7.73 -3.19
C SER A 32 -18.64 -7.89 -1.92
N LEU A 33 -19.72 -7.11 -1.75
CA LEU A 33 -20.67 -7.27 -0.66
C LEU A 33 -21.63 -8.45 -0.89
N LEU A 34 -21.89 -8.82 -2.15
CA LEU A 34 -22.77 -9.94 -2.49
C LEU A 34 -22.03 -11.29 -2.42
N VAL A 35 -20.78 -11.33 -2.90
CA VAL A 35 -20.00 -12.56 -3.03
C VAL A 35 -19.17 -12.78 -1.77
N GLY A 36 -19.25 -13.97 -1.18
CA GLY A 36 -18.45 -14.35 -0.01
C GLY A 36 -18.70 -15.81 0.39
N SER A 37 -18.08 -16.24 1.49
CA SER A 37 -18.18 -17.61 2.01
C SER A 37 -19.61 -18.01 2.46
N VAL A 38 -20.42 -17.02 2.85
CA VAL A 38 -21.85 -17.18 3.16
C VAL A 38 -22.66 -16.64 1.98
N SER A 39 -23.55 -17.47 1.42
CA SER A 39 -24.44 -17.02 0.35
C SER A 39 -25.56 -16.16 0.95
N LEU A 40 -25.59 -14.89 0.56
CA LEU A 40 -26.66 -13.93 0.92
C LEU A 40 -27.37 -13.49 -0.35
N SER A 41 -28.68 -13.37 -0.26
CA SER A 41 -29.48 -12.80 -1.34
C SER A 41 -29.25 -11.28 -1.44
N LEU A 42 -29.56 -10.73 -2.62
CA LEU A 42 -29.47 -9.27 -2.82
C LEU A 42 -30.32 -8.50 -1.80
N GLN A 43 -31.50 -9.02 -1.47
CA GLN A 43 -32.40 -8.40 -0.54
C GLN A 43 -31.82 -8.38 0.89
N GLU A 44 -31.25 -9.48 1.35
CA GLU A 44 -30.60 -9.55 2.67
C GLU A 44 -29.42 -8.59 2.80
N VAL A 45 -28.62 -8.42 1.74
CA VAL A 45 -27.50 -7.46 1.74
C VAL A 45 -28.02 -6.01 1.81
N VAL A 46 -29.04 -5.68 1.04
CA VAL A 46 -29.66 -4.33 1.07
C VAL A 46 -30.31 -4.05 2.41
N ASP A 47 -31.09 -5.00 2.95
CA ASP A 47 -31.74 -4.87 4.25
C ASP A 47 -30.69 -4.68 5.38
N ALA A 48 -29.61 -5.45 5.35
CA ALA A 48 -28.50 -5.33 6.30
C ALA A 48 -27.85 -3.92 6.25
N LEU A 49 -27.63 -3.38 5.05
CA LEU A 49 -27.05 -2.02 4.87
C LEU A 49 -28.01 -0.91 5.34
N LEU A 50 -29.32 -1.13 5.24
CA LEU A 50 -30.34 -0.19 5.72
C LEU A 50 -30.64 -0.35 7.24
N GLY A 51 -29.96 -1.25 7.92
CA GLY A 51 -30.10 -1.47 9.36
C GLY A 51 -31.22 -2.41 9.75
N GLY A 52 -31.85 -3.11 8.77
CA GLY A 52 -32.84 -4.18 8.95
C GLY A 52 -32.26 -5.56 8.67
N GLY A 53 -33.16 -6.53 8.48
CA GLY A 53 -32.81 -7.89 8.11
C GLY A 53 -32.44 -8.80 9.30
N ASP A 54 -31.97 -10.01 8.97
CA ASP A 54 -31.54 -11.02 9.95
C ASP A 54 -30.20 -10.60 10.59
N ASP A 55 -30.06 -10.84 11.92
CA ASP A 55 -28.86 -10.48 12.68
C ASP A 55 -27.59 -11.14 12.11
N MET A 56 -27.70 -12.36 11.58
CA MET A 56 -26.58 -13.07 10.94
C MET A 56 -26.15 -12.38 9.63
N ALA A 57 -27.10 -12.03 8.77
CA ALA A 57 -26.83 -11.33 7.53
C ALA A 57 -26.20 -9.95 7.81
N ARG A 58 -26.73 -9.23 8.80
CA ARG A 58 -26.21 -7.94 9.24
C ARG A 58 -24.78 -8.05 9.76
N PHE A 59 -24.47 -9.04 10.60
CA PHE A 59 -23.12 -9.28 11.10
C PHE A 59 -22.15 -9.56 9.95
N VAL A 60 -22.50 -10.45 9.01
CA VAL A 60 -21.66 -10.79 7.86
C VAL A 60 -21.41 -9.57 6.97
N VAL A 61 -22.43 -8.78 6.68
CA VAL A 61 -22.29 -7.61 5.79
C VAL A 61 -21.52 -6.48 6.47
N ILE A 62 -21.90 -6.08 7.69
CA ILE A 62 -21.36 -4.89 8.35
C ILE A 62 -20.03 -5.14 9.03
N GLU A 63 -19.86 -6.28 9.72
CA GLU A 63 -18.65 -6.55 10.52
C GLU A 63 -17.57 -7.31 9.75
N SER A 64 -17.92 -7.95 8.60
CA SER A 64 -16.95 -8.70 7.80
C SER A 64 -16.75 -8.11 6.41
N ARG A 65 -17.78 -8.10 5.55
CA ARG A 65 -17.63 -7.74 4.13
C ARG A 65 -17.36 -6.25 3.89
N LEU A 66 -18.05 -5.38 4.62
CA LEU A 66 -17.89 -3.93 4.49
C LEU A 66 -16.48 -3.46 4.88
N PRO A 67 -15.92 -3.86 6.05
CA PRO A 67 -14.54 -3.55 6.39
C PRO A 67 -13.53 -4.12 5.37
N GLN A 68 -13.71 -5.35 4.91
CA GLN A 68 -12.85 -5.98 3.91
C GLN A 68 -12.85 -5.19 2.59
N MET A 69 -14.02 -4.78 2.11
CA MET A 69 -14.18 -3.96 0.90
C MET A 69 -13.46 -2.62 1.04
N ILE A 70 -13.68 -1.90 2.15
CA ILE A 70 -13.05 -0.60 2.39
C ILE A 70 -11.53 -0.76 2.52
N THR A 71 -11.08 -1.82 3.20
CA THR A 71 -9.66 -2.15 3.33
C THR A 71 -9.01 -2.38 1.98
N ALA A 72 -9.66 -3.13 1.08
CA ALA A 72 -9.17 -3.38 -0.27
C ALA A 72 -9.04 -2.09 -1.09
N VAL A 73 -10.02 -1.18 -1.00
CA VAL A 73 -9.97 0.13 -1.66
C VAL A 73 -8.82 0.98 -1.12
N LEU A 74 -8.69 1.08 0.21
CA LEU A 74 -7.63 1.85 0.85
C LEU A 74 -6.24 1.29 0.51
N ALA A 75 -6.06 -0.03 0.56
CA ALA A 75 -4.82 -0.69 0.18
C ALA A 75 -4.48 -0.46 -1.30
N GLY A 76 -5.49 -0.53 -2.17
CA GLY A 76 -5.36 -0.22 -3.59
C GLY A 76 -4.87 1.22 -3.83
N ILE A 77 -5.45 2.21 -3.15
CA ILE A 77 -5.00 3.61 -3.19
C ILE A 77 -3.54 3.72 -2.73
N ALA A 78 -3.21 3.15 -1.57
CA ALA A 78 -1.88 3.25 -0.99
C ALA A 78 -0.80 2.67 -1.91
N LEU A 79 -1.01 1.45 -2.41
CA LEU A 79 -0.04 0.75 -3.24
C LEU A 79 0.08 1.37 -4.63
N SER A 80 -1.04 1.80 -5.24
CA SER A 80 -1.03 2.45 -6.56
C SER A 80 -0.29 3.79 -6.53
N VAL A 81 -0.58 4.65 -5.54
CA VAL A 81 0.10 5.93 -5.37
C VAL A 81 1.58 5.71 -5.09
N SER A 82 1.91 4.77 -4.21
CA SER A 82 3.30 4.42 -3.89
C SER A 82 4.05 3.93 -5.14
N GLY A 83 3.45 3.06 -5.94
CA GLY A 83 4.03 2.55 -7.18
C GLY A 83 4.26 3.65 -8.21
N LEU A 84 3.29 4.54 -8.42
CA LEU A 84 3.42 5.68 -9.34
C LEU A 84 4.61 6.57 -8.98
N VAL A 85 4.77 6.88 -7.70
CA VAL A 85 5.87 7.72 -7.21
C VAL A 85 7.21 6.99 -7.32
N MET A 86 7.25 5.69 -7.00
CA MET A 86 8.44 4.85 -7.15
C MET A 86 8.94 4.83 -8.59
N GLN A 87 8.05 4.58 -9.55
CA GLN A 87 8.38 4.57 -10.98
C GLN A 87 8.97 5.91 -11.43
N THR A 88 8.49 7.02 -10.86
CA THR A 88 9.01 8.36 -11.15
C THR A 88 10.37 8.62 -10.51
N LEU A 89 10.52 8.31 -9.21
CA LEU A 89 11.76 8.55 -8.47
C LEU A 89 12.93 7.74 -9.02
N PHE A 90 12.68 6.51 -9.46
CA PHE A 90 13.70 5.62 -9.99
C PHE A 90 13.84 5.68 -11.51
N ALA A 91 13.01 6.51 -12.17
CA ALA A 91 12.94 6.60 -13.64
C ALA A 91 12.84 5.20 -14.28
N ASN A 92 12.11 4.30 -13.62
CA ASN A 92 11.97 2.89 -14.01
C ASN A 92 10.49 2.47 -13.91
N PRO A 93 9.84 2.09 -15.01
CA PRO A 93 8.44 1.68 -15.02
C PRO A 93 8.17 0.37 -14.26
N LEU A 94 9.21 -0.39 -13.94
CA LEU A 94 9.14 -1.63 -13.17
C LEU A 94 9.44 -1.43 -11.68
N ALA A 95 9.66 -0.21 -11.22
CA ALA A 95 9.90 0.06 -9.81
C ALA A 95 8.60 -0.12 -9.01
N ASP A 96 8.67 -0.96 -7.97
CA ASP A 96 7.58 -1.27 -7.04
C ASP A 96 8.03 -0.99 -5.61
N PRO A 97 7.17 -0.48 -4.72
CA PRO A 97 7.50 -0.27 -3.31
C PRO A 97 8.01 -1.54 -2.60
N ALA A 98 7.53 -2.72 -3.00
CA ALA A 98 7.98 -4.00 -2.47
C ALA A 98 9.48 -4.25 -2.69
N LEU A 99 10.05 -3.73 -3.80
CA LEU A 99 11.48 -3.86 -4.13
C LEU A 99 12.40 -3.06 -3.19
N LEU A 100 11.86 -2.09 -2.44
CA LEU A 100 12.65 -1.36 -1.43
C LEU A 100 12.91 -2.17 -0.15
N GLY A 101 12.37 -3.39 -0.05
CA GLY A 101 12.56 -4.22 1.13
C GLY A 101 11.65 -3.87 2.32
N VAL A 102 10.72 -2.93 2.16
CA VAL A 102 9.77 -2.54 3.22
C VAL A 102 8.90 -3.73 3.64
N ASN A 103 8.41 -4.51 2.66
CA ASN A 103 7.65 -5.74 2.92
C ASN A 103 8.52 -6.79 3.66
N SER A 104 9.80 -6.92 3.29
CA SER A 104 10.72 -7.84 3.97
C SER A 104 11.00 -7.40 5.41
N GLY A 105 11.09 -6.09 5.65
CA GLY A 105 11.19 -5.54 7.00
C GLY A 105 9.96 -5.84 7.85
N ALA A 106 8.76 -5.64 7.29
CA ALA A 106 7.52 -6.00 7.96
C ALA A 106 7.47 -7.51 8.24
N SER A 107 7.82 -8.35 7.26
CA SER A 107 7.87 -9.81 7.41
C SER A 107 8.87 -10.26 8.49
N LEU A 108 10.04 -9.63 8.60
CA LEU A 108 10.96 -9.89 9.69
C LEU A 108 10.35 -9.51 11.05
N GLY A 109 9.69 -8.37 11.14
CA GLY A 109 8.98 -7.98 12.36
C GLY A 109 7.94 -9.04 12.78
N VAL A 110 7.11 -9.50 11.84
CA VAL A 110 6.13 -10.57 12.11
C VAL A 110 6.80 -11.88 12.47
N ALA A 111 7.89 -12.24 11.78
CA ALA A 111 8.66 -13.43 12.11
C ALA A 111 9.19 -13.38 13.56
N LEU A 112 9.70 -12.24 14.01
CA LEU A 112 10.10 -12.05 15.41
C LEU A 112 8.92 -12.21 16.37
N ALA A 113 7.74 -11.65 16.05
CA ALA A 113 6.57 -11.77 16.89
C ALA A 113 6.02 -13.20 16.95
N MET A 114 5.88 -13.89 15.83
CA MET A 114 5.25 -15.21 15.75
C MET A 114 6.23 -16.37 16.04
N LEU A 115 7.42 -16.32 15.44
CA LEU A 115 8.38 -17.43 15.49
C LEU A 115 9.22 -17.40 16.77
N LEU A 116 9.60 -16.22 17.27
CA LEU A 116 10.45 -16.09 18.43
C LEU A 116 9.67 -15.87 19.73
N LEU A 117 8.64 -15.00 19.70
CA LEU A 117 7.85 -14.65 20.89
C LEU A 117 6.57 -15.48 21.04
N GLY A 118 6.30 -16.44 20.14
CA GLY A 118 5.10 -17.27 20.20
C GLY A 118 3.78 -16.50 20.12
N GLY A 119 3.78 -15.33 19.42
CA GLY A 119 2.59 -14.52 19.23
C GLY A 119 2.10 -13.73 20.45
N SER A 120 2.86 -13.74 21.56
CA SER A 120 2.51 -12.99 22.78
C SER A 120 3.74 -12.35 23.41
N TRP A 121 3.58 -11.14 23.93
CA TRP A 121 4.63 -10.41 24.63
C TRP A 121 4.08 -9.69 25.87
N ALA A 122 4.70 -9.92 27.00
CA ALA A 122 4.33 -9.26 28.25
C ALA A 122 5.09 -7.94 28.40
N VAL A 123 4.37 -6.84 28.54
CA VAL A 123 4.91 -5.52 28.84
C VAL A 123 4.35 -5.06 30.18
N GLY A 124 5.14 -5.19 31.24
CA GLY A 124 4.67 -4.93 32.62
C GLY A 124 3.51 -5.86 33.00
N ASN A 125 2.37 -5.30 33.39
CA ASN A 125 1.16 -6.07 33.75
C ASN A 125 0.20 -6.34 32.58
N THR A 126 0.54 -5.91 31.36
CA THR A 126 -0.30 -6.12 30.16
C THR A 126 0.34 -7.13 29.21
N ILE A 127 -0.47 -8.09 28.75
CA ILE A 127 -0.06 -9.04 27.71
C ILE A 127 -0.62 -8.54 26.38
N VAL A 128 0.28 -8.17 25.47
CA VAL A 128 -0.06 -7.86 24.08
C VAL A 128 0.09 -9.15 23.30
N SER A 129 -0.99 -9.64 22.73
CA SER A 129 -1.01 -10.93 22.02
C SER A 129 -1.81 -10.83 20.72
N GLY A 130 -1.60 -11.81 19.84
CA GLY A 130 -2.35 -11.98 18.60
C GLY A 130 -2.09 -10.87 17.58
N LEU A 131 -3.13 -10.50 16.83
CA LEU A 131 -3.05 -9.52 15.73
C LEU A 131 -2.43 -8.17 16.11
N GLY A 132 -2.65 -7.69 17.35
CA GLY A 132 -2.09 -6.40 17.79
C GLY A 132 -0.57 -6.41 17.82
N LEU A 133 0.02 -7.49 18.34
CA LEU A 133 1.47 -7.68 18.38
C LEU A 133 2.05 -7.83 16.97
N THR A 134 1.41 -8.63 16.14
CA THR A 134 1.80 -8.84 14.74
C THR A 134 1.86 -7.51 13.97
N ILE A 135 0.80 -6.69 14.06
CA ILE A 135 0.73 -5.38 13.38
C ILE A 135 1.82 -4.44 13.91
N LEU A 136 2.02 -4.40 15.23
CA LEU A 136 3.07 -3.55 15.83
C LEU A 136 4.46 -3.91 15.31
N PHE A 137 4.81 -5.20 15.36
CA PHE A 137 6.11 -5.67 14.92
C PHE A 137 6.31 -5.54 13.40
N ALA A 138 5.27 -5.80 12.61
CA ALA A 138 5.28 -5.56 11.16
C ALA A 138 5.58 -4.09 10.85
N PHE A 139 4.87 -3.18 11.53
CA PHE A 139 5.04 -1.74 11.33
C PHE A 139 6.43 -1.26 11.76
N VAL A 140 6.92 -1.71 12.92
CA VAL A 140 8.26 -1.39 13.41
C VAL A 140 9.34 -1.92 12.47
N GLY A 141 9.21 -3.16 11.99
CA GLY A 141 10.15 -3.74 11.03
C GLY A 141 10.18 -3.01 9.69
N ALA A 142 9.00 -2.62 9.18
CA ALA A 142 8.88 -1.78 7.97
C ALA A 142 9.53 -0.42 8.17
N CYS A 143 9.24 0.26 9.30
CA CYS A 143 9.83 1.56 9.63
C CYS A 143 11.34 1.50 9.80
N ALA A 144 11.88 0.41 10.36
CA ALA A 144 13.33 0.21 10.48
C ALA A 144 14.01 0.15 9.09
N VAL A 145 13.40 -0.58 8.13
CA VAL A 145 13.90 -0.62 6.75
C VAL A 145 13.79 0.76 6.09
N ILE A 146 12.68 1.47 6.26
CA ILE A 146 12.51 2.83 5.73
C ILE A 146 13.60 3.75 6.29
N ALA A 147 13.84 3.73 7.60
CA ALA A 147 14.88 4.53 8.25
C ALA A 147 16.27 4.20 7.67
N LEU A 148 16.58 2.92 7.52
CA LEU A 148 17.84 2.49 6.89
C LEU A 148 17.98 2.99 5.46
N LEU A 149 16.94 2.88 4.65
CA LEU A 149 16.94 3.38 3.27
C LEU A 149 17.07 4.90 3.20
N LEU A 150 16.47 5.65 4.13
CA LEU A 150 16.63 7.10 4.22
C LEU A 150 18.07 7.49 4.55
N VAL A 151 18.72 6.76 5.47
CA VAL A 151 20.15 6.93 5.77
C VAL A 151 20.98 6.62 4.53
N CYS A 152 20.75 5.47 3.89
CA CYS A 152 21.45 5.10 2.64
C CYS A 152 21.22 6.14 1.52
N SER A 153 20.02 6.65 1.38
CA SER A 153 19.68 7.70 0.38
C SER A 153 20.48 8.98 0.56
N HIS A 154 20.97 9.25 1.76
CA HIS A 154 21.83 10.41 2.02
C HIS A 154 23.27 10.21 1.53
N TYR A 155 23.76 8.98 1.65
CA TYR A 155 25.15 8.65 1.27
C TYR A 155 25.30 8.18 -0.18
N LEU A 156 24.26 7.53 -0.73
CA LEU A 156 24.30 6.98 -2.07
C LEU A 156 23.94 8.03 -3.13
N ARG A 157 24.83 8.19 -4.10
CA ARG A 157 24.59 9.03 -5.28
C ARG A 157 23.92 8.17 -6.37
N GLY A 158 22.66 8.45 -6.67
CA GLY A 158 21.90 7.79 -7.74
C GLY A 158 20.74 6.90 -7.25
N ASN A 159 19.70 6.87 -8.06
CA ASN A 159 18.47 6.15 -7.74
C ASN A 159 18.65 4.63 -7.81
N LEU A 160 19.44 4.16 -8.80
CA LEU A 160 19.67 2.73 -9.01
C LEU A 160 20.39 2.09 -7.82
N ALA A 161 21.38 2.78 -7.24
CA ALA A 161 22.12 2.28 -6.09
C ALA A 161 21.18 2.02 -4.87
N LEU A 162 20.23 2.91 -4.61
CA LEU A 162 19.27 2.72 -3.53
C LEU A 162 18.34 1.53 -3.78
N LEU A 163 17.90 1.33 -5.02
CA LEU A 163 17.07 0.19 -5.40
C LEU A 163 17.83 -1.13 -5.16
N VAL A 164 19.12 -1.20 -5.58
CA VAL A 164 19.98 -2.37 -5.37
C VAL A 164 20.14 -2.66 -3.89
N VAL A 165 20.38 -1.64 -3.07
CA VAL A 165 20.46 -1.79 -1.60
C VAL A 165 19.17 -2.34 -1.02
N GLY A 166 18.00 -1.85 -1.46
CA GLY A 166 16.68 -2.37 -1.03
C GLY A 166 16.52 -3.86 -1.35
N VAL A 167 16.88 -4.26 -2.57
CA VAL A 167 16.83 -5.67 -3.00
C VAL A 167 17.80 -6.54 -2.20
N MET A 168 19.06 -6.10 -2.03
CA MET A 168 20.06 -6.83 -1.23
C MET A 168 19.60 -6.98 0.23
N LEU A 169 19.03 -5.92 0.80
CA LEU A 169 18.47 -5.96 2.15
C LEU A 169 17.34 -6.98 2.24
N SER A 170 16.46 -7.07 1.24
CA SER A 170 15.39 -8.07 1.20
C SER A 170 15.93 -9.51 1.27
N PHE A 171 17.02 -9.81 0.55
CA PHE A 171 17.64 -11.13 0.61
C PHE A 171 18.24 -11.43 2.00
N VAL A 172 18.89 -10.44 2.61
CA VAL A 172 19.45 -10.60 3.97
C VAL A 172 18.33 -10.86 4.98
N LEU A 173 17.25 -10.05 4.94
CA LEU A 173 16.10 -10.21 5.82
C LEU A 173 15.42 -11.57 5.62
N SER A 174 15.26 -12.02 4.37
CA SER A 174 14.70 -13.34 4.06
C SER A 174 15.55 -14.48 4.58
N ALA A 175 16.88 -14.36 4.54
CA ALA A 175 17.77 -15.35 5.13
C ALA A 175 17.61 -15.42 6.66
N VAL A 176 17.48 -14.28 7.33
CA VAL A 176 17.21 -14.22 8.77
C VAL A 176 15.84 -14.86 9.10
N ILE A 177 14.80 -14.57 8.32
CA ILE A 177 13.47 -15.20 8.49
C ILE A 177 13.56 -16.71 8.33
N SER A 178 14.28 -17.21 7.34
CA SER A 178 14.48 -18.65 7.13
C SER A 178 15.17 -19.31 8.31
N LEU A 179 16.17 -18.65 8.89
CA LEU A 179 16.87 -19.12 10.09
C LEU A 179 15.91 -19.15 11.31
N LEU A 180 15.11 -18.11 11.52
CA LEU A 180 14.11 -18.08 12.58
C LEU A 180 13.08 -19.19 12.42
N SER A 181 12.60 -19.43 11.20
CA SER A 181 11.63 -20.48 10.88
C SER A 181 12.17 -21.89 11.18
N PHE A 182 13.47 -22.09 11.03
CA PHE A 182 14.11 -23.39 11.34
C PHE A 182 14.03 -23.75 12.84
N TYR A 183 14.13 -22.74 13.72
CA TYR A 183 14.10 -22.95 15.18
C TYR A 183 12.70 -22.78 15.79
N ALA A 184 11.72 -22.35 15.00
CA ALA A 184 10.38 -22.05 15.48
C ALA A 184 9.50 -23.32 15.65
N SER A 185 8.42 -23.18 16.40
CA SER A 185 7.38 -24.19 16.48
C SER A 185 6.60 -24.33 15.17
N ALA A 186 6.04 -25.52 14.92
CA ALA A 186 5.22 -25.78 13.73
C ALA A 186 4.02 -24.82 13.63
N ASP A 187 3.36 -24.51 14.75
CA ASP A 187 2.24 -23.57 14.80
C ASP A 187 2.68 -22.15 14.45
N GLY A 188 3.81 -21.68 15.01
CA GLY A 188 4.36 -20.36 14.68
C GLY A 188 4.71 -20.22 13.20
N VAL A 189 5.31 -21.26 12.59
CA VAL A 189 5.59 -21.26 11.15
C VAL A 189 4.30 -21.23 10.34
N ARG A 190 3.28 -22.01 10.73
CA ARG A 190 1.98 -22.02 10.07
C ARG A 190 1.34 -20.62 10.10
N ASP A 191 1.29 -19.98 11.27
CA ASP A 191 0.68 -18.66 11.43
C ASP A 191 1.43 -17.61 10.62
N PHE A 192 2.77 -17.67 10.58
CA PHE A 192 3.59 -16.80 9.75
C PHE A 192 3.31 -16.98 8.25
N VAL A 193 3.17 -18.23 7.78
CA VAL A 193 2.84 -18.52 6.36
C VAL A 193 1.45 -18.01 6.02
N VAL A 194 0.45 -18.22 6.89
CA VAL A 194 -0.93 -17.73 6.68
C VAL A 194 -0.93 -16.19 6.60
N TRP A 195 -0.24 -15.51 7.52
CA TRP A 195 -0.09 -14.05 7.44
C TRP A 195 0.58 -13.60 6.14
N GLY A 196 1.59 -14.35 5.68
CA GLY A 196 2.33 -14.06 4.46
C GLY A 196 1.53 -14.20 3.16
N MET A 197 0.36 -14.84 3.19
CA MET A 197 -0.54 -14.93 2.03
C MET A 197 -1.25 -13.60 1.74
N GLY A 198 -1.30 -12.71 2.72
CA GLY A 198 -2.02 -11.43 2.61
C GLY A 198 -3.54 -11.62 2.73
N ASP A 199 -4.18 -10.77 3.54
CA ASP A 199 -5.63 -10.85 3.76
C ASP A 199 -6.20 -9.46 4.09
N PHE A 200 -7.28 -9.10 3.42
CA PHE A 200 -8.03 -7.86 3.70
C PHE A 200 -9.07 -8.04 4.81
N SER A 201 -9.38 -9.27 5.21
CA SER A 201 -10.39 -9.56 6.24
C SER A 201 -9.89 -9.36 7.68
N SER A 202 -8.57 -9.23 7.86
CA SER A 202 -7.94 -9.01 9.17
C SER A 202 -8.20 -7.63 9.76
N VAL A 203 -8.70 -6.67 8.97
CA VAL A 203 -9.00 -5.30 9.41
C VAL A 203 -10.46 -5.19 9.83
N VAL A 204 -10.69 -5.08 11.14
CA VAL A 204 -12.04 -4.87 11.71
C VAL A 204 -12.47 -3.40 11.60
N LEU A 205 -13.78 -3.16 11.66
CA LEU A 205 -14.39 -1.83 11.49
C LEU A 205 -13.76 -0.76 12.38
N THR A 206 -13.41 -1.11 13.63
CA THR A 206 -12.79 -0.18 14.60
C THR A 206 -11.38 0.28 14.22
N ARG A 207 -10.67 -0.45 13.37
CA ARG A 207 -9.32 -0.10 12.89
C ARG A 207 -9.33 0.66 11.57
N LEU A 208 -10.43 0.66 10.84
CA LEU A 208 -10.57 1.36 9.56
C LEU A 208 -10.26 2.87 9.64
N PRO A 209 -10.73 3.64 10.65
CA PRO A 209 -10.40 5.06 10.72
C PRO A 209 -8.90 5.32 10.86
N PHE A 210 -8.20 4.48 11.63
CA PHE A 210 -6.74 4.57 11.75
C PHE A 210 -6.06 4.25 10.41
N MET A 211 -6.46 3.17 9.74
CA MET A 211 -5.94 2.81 8.42
C MET A 211 -6.20 3.91 7.38
N ALA A 212 -7.42 4.46 7.35
CA ALA A 212 -7.78 5.54 6.45
C ALA A 212 -6.91 6.79 6.68
N LEU A 213 -6.69 7.18 7.94
CA LEU A 213 -5.81 8.31 8.28
C LEU A 213 -4.37 8.07 7.80
N MET A 214 -3.82 6.87 8.08
CA MET A 214 -2.45 6.47 7.72
C MET A 214 -2.24 6.31 6.21
N ILE A 215 -3.30 6.20 5.42
CA ILE A 215 -3.24 6.11 3.96
C ILE A 215 -3.57 7.46 3.31
N LEU A 216 -4.66 8.10 3.70
CA LEU A 216 -5.11 9.33 3.03
C LEU A 216 -4.19 10.51 3.30
N LEU A 217 -3.67 10.65 4.53
CA LEU A 217 -2.78 11.77 4.87
C LEU A 217 -1.46 11.74 4.07
N PRO A 218 -0.71 10.62 4.00
CA PRO A 218 0.47 10.54 3.15
C PRO A 218 0.15 10.65 1.66
N SER A 219 -0.98 10.10 1.20
CA SER A 219 -1.42 10.22 -0.21
C SER A 219 -1.67 11.68 -0.59
N LEU A 220 -2.31 12.46 0.28
CA LEU A 220 -2.47 13.91 0.11
C LEU A 220 -1.11 14.64 0.11
N GLY A 221 -0.18 14.24 0.98
CA GLY A 221 1.18 14.76 0.98
C GLY A 221 1.91 14.51 -0.35
N ILE A 222 1.77 13.31 -0.91
CA ILE A 222 2.29 12.97 -2.24
C ILE A 222 1.63 13.82 -3.33
N TRP A 223 0.31 13.97 -3.29
CA TRP A 223 -0.42 14.81 -4.23
C TRP A 223 0.03 16.27 -4.19
N ALA A 224 0.28 16.82 -3.00
CA ALA A 224 0.85 18.16 -2.83
C ALA A 224 2.25 18.29 -3.48
N CYS A 225 3.03 17.20 -3.52
CA CYS A 225 4.33 17.12 -4.18
C CYS A 225 4.25 16.87 -5.71
N SER A 226 3.06 16.81 -6.30
CA SER A 226 2.87 16.46 -7.72
C SER A 226 3.61 17.37 -8.71
N ARG A 227 3.78 18.66 -8.39
CA ARG A 227 4.58 19.59 -9.20
C ARG A 227 6.06 19.18 -9.22
N SER A 228 6.61 18.84 -8.07
CA SER A 228 8.00 18.36 -7.96
C SER A 228 8.18 16.99 -8.66
N LEU A 229 7.19 16.11 -8.56
CA LEU A 229 7.17 14.83 -9.28
C LEU A 229 7.16 15.03 -10.80
N ASN A 230 6.36 15.99 -11.31
CA ASN A 230 6.33 16.31 -12.73
C ASN A 230 7.67 16.87 -13.23
N ALA A 231 8.37 17.67 -12.42
CA ALA A 231 9.71 18.15 -12.78
C ALA A 231 10.75 17.01 -12.77
N LEU A 232 10.65 16.08 -11.81
CA LEU A 232 11.53 14.91 -11.73
C LEU A 232 11.37 13.94 -12.91
N LEU A 233 10.19 13.90 -13.58
CA LEU A 233 10.01 13.16 -14.83
C LEU A 233 10.96 13.62 -15.95
N LEU A 234 11.36 14.91 -15.94
CA LEU A 234 12.27 15.50 -16.93
C LEU A 234 13.75 15.32 -16.56
N GLY A 235 14.01 14.72 -15.39
CA GLY A 235 15.33 14.46 -14.87
C GLY A 235 15.68 15.28 -13.62
N SER A 236 16.59 14.73 -12.79
CA SER A 236 17.01 15.34 -11.53
C SER A 236 17.70 16.70 -11.74
N ASP A 237 18.54 16.82 -12.78
CA ASP A 237 19.29 18.04 -13.09
C ASP A 237 18.36 19.16 -13.58
N TYR A 238 17.37 18.80 -14.40
CA TYR A 238 16.33 19.73 -14.83
C TYR A 238 15.51 20.25 -13.65
N ALA A 239 15.09 19.34 -12.76
CA ALA A 239 14.36 19.73 -11.55
C ALA A 239 15.19 20.63 -10.62
N ALA A 240 16.50 20.37 -10.49
CA ALA A 240 17.42 21.20 -9.71
C ALA A 240 17.54 22.60 -10.31
N ASN A 241 17.65 22.73 -11.64
CA ASN A 241 17.70 24.02 -12.35
C ASN A 241 16.39 24.84 -12.19
N LEU A 242 15.26 24.19 -11.95
CA LEU A 242 13.99 24.84 -11.59
C LEU A 242 13.92 25.26 -10.10
N GLY A 243 15.01 25.11 -9.35
CA GLY A 243 15.07 25.47 -7.92
C GLY A 243 14.50 24.42 -6.97
N ILE A 244 14.18 23.21 -7.45
CA ILE A 244 13.68 22.12 -6.61
C ILE A 244 14.85 21.50 -5.83
N ARG A 245 14.71 21.41 -4.52
CA ARG A 245 15.67 20.70 -3.65
C ARG A 245 15.47 19.19 -3.77
N VAL A 246 15.98 18.60 -4.86
CA VAL A 246 15.73 17.21 -5.27
C VAL A 246 15.91 16.21 -4.11
N GLN A 247 17.01 16.33 -3.32
CA GLN A 247 17.26 15.44 -2.21
C GLN A 247 16.18 15.50 -1.11
N ARG A 248 15.69 16.69 -0.78
CA ARG A 248 14.62 16.83 0.24
C ARG A 248 13.29 16.23 -0.25
N VAL A 249 12.94 16.50 -1.50
CA VAL A 249 11.74 15.94 -2.13
C VAL A 249 11.83 14.42 -2.17
N ARG A 250 12.99 13.86 -2.57
CA ARG A 250 13.24 12.42 -2.60
C ARG A 250 13.07 11.78 -1.20
N THR A 251 13.69 12.37 -0.18
CA THR A 251 13.59 11.88 1.21
C THR A 251 12.16 11.91 1.69
N LEU A 252 11.42 13.01 1.46
CA LEU A 252 10.02 13.13 1.84
C LEU A 252 9.15 12.08 1.14
N LEU A 253 9.31 11.91 -0.18
CA LEU A 253 8.55 10.94 -0.95
C LEU A 253 8.84 9.51 -0.52
N LEU A 254 10.10 9.14 -0.28
CA LEU A 254 10.47 7.82 0.24
C LEU A 254 9.84 7.55 1.61
N LEU A 255 9.79 8.55 2.49
CA LEU A 255 9.14 8.42 3.78
C LEU A 255 7.63 8.21 3.63
N LEU A 256 6.96 8.99 2.77
CA LEU A 256 5.51 8.87 2.54
C LEU A 256 5.15 7.53 1.89
N ILE A 257 5.92 7.09 0.86
CA ILE A 257 5.75 5.76 0.23
C ILE A 257 5.97 4.66 1.25
N GLY A 258 7.05 4.76 2.02
CA GLY A 258 7.36 3.78 3.04
C GLY A 258 6.25 3.66 4.08
N LEU A 259 5.68 4.78 4.53
CA LEU A 259 4.56 4.80 5.48
C LEU A 259 3.30 4.14 4.89
N LEU A 260 2.97 4.44 3.62
CA LEU A 260 1.85 3.81 2.90
C LEU A 260 2.03 2.29 2.82
N THR A 261 3.21 1.85 2.36
CA THR A 261 3.52 0.42 2.21
C THR A 261 3.57 -0.28 3.57
N ALA A 262 4.19 0.32 4.58
CA ALA A 262 4.26 -0.23 5.94
C ALA A 262 2.86 -0.42 6.53
N THR A 263 1.96 0.55 6.35
CA THR A 263 0.58 0.48 6.85
C THR A 263 -0.18 -0.67 6.20
N VAL A 264 -0.12 -0.80 4.88
CA VAL A 264 -0.79 -1.90 4.17
C VAL A 264 -0.20 -3.24 4.57
N THR A 265 1.13 -3.37 4.57
CA THR A 265 1.79 -4.65 4.89
C THR A 265 1.56 -5.06 6.34
N ALA A 266 1.56 -4.12 7.28
CA ALA A 266 1.30 -4.44 8.69
C ALA A 266 -0.13 -4.90 8.95
N LEU A 267 -1.12 -4.32 8.25
CA LEU A 267 -2.55 -4.61 8.46
C LEU A 267 -3.07 -5.75 7.60
N CYS A 268 -2.58 -5.88 6.37
CA CYS A 268 -3.11 -6.80 5.36
C CYS A 268 -2.10 -7.89 4.94
N GLY A 269 -0.87 -7.88 5.49
CA GLY A 269 0.21 -8.73 5.00
C GLY A 269 0.89 -8.18 3.74
N PRO A 270 1.91 -8.88 3.23
CA PRO A 270 2.68 -8.46 2.07
C PRO A 270 1.85 -8.61 0.78
N ILE A 271 1.50 -7.49 0.16
CA ILE A 271 0.81 -7.45 -1.13
C ILE A 271 1.78 -6.88 -2.17
N SER A 272 1.91 -7.58 -3.29
CA SER A 272 2.84 -7.23 -4.37
C SER A 272 2.12 -6.97 -5.69
N PHE A 273 2.83 -6.38 -6.67
CA PHE A 273 2.39 -6.13 -8.04
C PHE A 273 1.33 -5.05 -8.24
N ILE A 274 0.52 -4.67 -7.27
CA ILE A 274 -0.49 -3.60 -7.42
C ILE A 274 0.19 -2.28 -7.77
N GLY A 275 1.29 -1.95 -7.05
CA GLY A 275 2.08 -0.75 -7.29
C GLY A 275 2.76 -0.70 -8.66
N LEU A 276 2.94 -1.85 -9.30
CA LEU A 276 3.50 -1.94 -10.64
C LEU A 276 2.40 -1.86 -11.71
N ALA A 277 1.34 -2.64 -11.56
CA ALA A 277 0.32 -2.82 -12.58
C ALA A 277 -0.60 -1.59 -12.71
N VAL A 278 -1.10 -1.07 -11.59
CA VAL A 278 -2.11 0.01 -11.60
C VAL A 278 -1.59 1.31 -12.22
N PRO A 279 -0.39 1.85 -11.88
CA PRO A 279 0.12 3.04 -12.54
C PRO A 279 0.36 2.84 -14.04
N HIS A 280 0.74 1.64 -14.46
CA HIS A 280 0.90 1.32 -15.88
C HIS A 280 -0.45 1.37 -16.60
N MET A 281 -1.47 0.72 -16.04
CA MET A 281 -2.84 0.75 -16.58
C MET A 281 -3.39 2.19 -16.61
N ALA A 282 -3.22 2.94 -15.52
CA ALA A 282 -3.69 4.33 -15.45
C ALA A 282 -3.08 5.19 -16.55
N ARG A 283 -1.78 5.06 -16.83
CA ARG A 283 -1.11 5.80 -17.93
C ARG A 283 -1.66 5.42 -19.32
N LEU A 284 -2.01 4.15 -19.54
CA LEU A 284 -2.63 3.69 -20.79
C LEU A 284 -4.00 4.32 -21.01
N PHE A 285 -4.82 4.38 -19.95
CA PHE A 285 -6.18 4.94 -20.03
C PHE A 285 -6.17 6.47 -20.10
N VAL A 286 -5.38 7.13 -19.25
CA VAL A 286 -5.35 8.60 -19.14
C VAL A 286 -4.52 9.25 -20.25
N ARG A 287 -3.59 8.51 -20.85
CA ARG A 287 -2.62 9.00 -21.84
C ARG A 287 -1.90 10.29 -21.41
N SER A 288 -1.63 10.39 -20.12
CA SER A 288 -0.94 11.53 -19.50
C SER A 288 0.10 11.05 -18.52
N ALA A 289 1.24 11.74 -18.46
CA ALA A 289 2.27 11.53 -17.45
C ALA A 289 2.15 12.53 -16.27
N ASN A 290 1.17 13.41 -16.27
CA ASN A 290 1.01 14.44 -15.24
C ASN A 290 0.46 13.84 -13.95
N HIS A 291 1.25 13.91 -12.86
CA HIS A 291 0.89 13.36 -11.54
C HIS A 291 -0.34 14.04 -10.91
N GLN A 292 -0.60 15.32 -11.20
CA GLN A 292 -1.82 15.99 -10.73
C GLN A 292 -3.10 15.34 -11.26
N ARG A 293 -3.01 14.67 -12.42
CA ARG A 293 -4.13 13.97 -13.05
C ARG A 293 -4.13 12.47 -12.75
N LEU A 294 -2.95 11.87 -12.57
CA LEU A 294 -2.82 10.42 -12.35
C LEU A 294 -3.11 10.02 -10.89
N ILE A 295 -2.68 10.82 -9.90
CA ILE A 295 -2.85 10.45 -8.48
C ILE A 295 -4.33 10.38 -8.05
N PRO A 296 -5.26 11.25 -8.51
CA PRO A 296 -6.66 11.16 -8.13
C PRO A 296 -7.46 10.05 -8.83
N GLN A 297 -6.87 9.31 -9.77
CA GLN A 297 -7.49 8.21 -10.52
C GLN A 297 -7.09 6.84 -10.01
#